data_b628f5d8b32ce5d9dbadb4b351444aa7
#
_entry.id   b628f5d8b32ce5d9dbadb4b351444aa7
#
_cell.length_a   1.000
_cell.length_b   1.000
_cell.length_c   1.000
_cell.angle_alpha   90.00
_cell.angle_beta   90.00
_cell.angle_gamma   90.00
#
_symmetry.space_group_name_H-M   'P 1'
#
loop_
_entity.id
_entity.type
_entity.pdbx_description
1 polymer ?
#
loop_
_entity_poly.entity_id
_entity_poly.type
_entity_poly.pdbx_seq_one_letter_code
_entity_poly.pdbx_strand_id
1 'polypeptide(L)'
;MQKTNLSRLRSHLMLMIPIGLLACGLGSPVPGDETVVLTPSPLVAGPATETGEPQFPATAAATTAVTCTHYVAPNGDDKDPGTTTTQPWATFQHAADTAQPGDTVCFRGGTYAFTEEAYLTQSGTAGATITFIAYPGETPVLDGGGSVGELLILDQYTSYVRISGFALRNFTIWGMELSGENRYVQLDHLDVAGGEASIHFTVGETEAPPDYGPVEHITLEDSTIHGSEYSAVDCTPGPCNHMVIRRVEIYDTGIVGESFYGSDGLEFARGYPVLVEDCYVHDNGGDGIDLNSRDRQGNATGVVVRRNRVVRNHLNGIKLWAGGRMENNIVWGQGNSAVWVGTFTSTLEIINNTIAYNMWDTTYSERNWAVVAGYPEEILPYPPVTLTLVNNIFAFNADPTDGGSTGMYLGGGVQLTEHHNLYYSRADGEITAEFVSGRDPDFTRAEIADGTWTNFTGQGQNDLTDAPLFVSGWPGVNLHLQESSPAVDNGSIADAPADDAEGRVRDAQPDIGAYEWWEPVAWIYVPLTIRSS
;
A
#
# COMPACT_ATOMS: atom_id res chain seq x y z
N MET A 1 -2.34 -2.99 -47.66
CA MET A 1 -1.25 -2.11 -47.23
C MET A 1 -0.82 -2.68 -45.88
N GLN A 2 0.35 -3.25 -45.83
CA GLN A 2 0.86 -3.99 -44.68
C GLN A 2 1.12 -2.99 -43.53
N LYS A 3 0.44 -3.15 -42.41
CA LYS A 3 0.86 -2.58 -41.12
C LYS A 3 2.02 -3.45 -40.62
N THR A 4 3.20 -2.89 -40.65
CA THR A 4 4.40 -3.50 -40.09
C THR A 4 4.29 -3.46 -38.55
N ASN A 5 4.31 -4.63 -37.94
CA ASN A 5 4.49 -4.85 -36.49
C ASN A 5 5.77 -4.14 -36.01
N LEU A 6 5.63 -3.06 -35.30
CA LEU A 6 6.71 -2.34 -34.59
C LEU A 6 6.78 -2.67 -33.10
N SER A 7 6.02 -3.66 -32.65
CA SER A 7 5.94 -4.00 -31.23
C SER A 7 7.04 -4.94 -30.69
N ARG A 8 7.96 -5.40 -31.55
CA ARG A 8 8.96 -6.42 -31.14
C ARG A 8 10.35 -5.89 -30.75
N LEU A 9 10.50 -4.61 -30.40
CA LEU A 9 11.83 -4.09 -30.01
C LEU A 9 11.80 -3.20 -28.77
N ARG A 10 10.86 -3.40 -27.86
CA ARG A 10 10.78 -2.60 -26.62
C ARG A 10 11.10 -3.37 -25.33
N SER A 11 11.43 -4.62 -25.40
CA SER A 11 11.94 -5.33 -24.23
C SER A 11 13.44 -5.11 -24.09
N HIS A 12 13.87 -4.70 -22.91
CA HIS A 12 15.24 -4.58 -22.40
C HIS A 12 15.94 -3.23 -22.67
N LEU A 13 15.42 -2.17 -22.12
CA LEU A 13 16.26 -1.10 -21.59
C LEU A 13 15.56 -0.44 -20.39
N MET A 14 15.52 -1.15 -19.28
CA MET A 14 15.34 -0.51 -17.98
C MET A 14 16.59 0.33 -17.75
N LEU A 15 16.50 1.63 -17.99
CA LEU A 15 17.53 2.57 -17.59
C LEU A 15 17.43 2.74 -16.09
N MET A 16 18.17 1.89 -15.36
CA MET A 16 18.43 2.14 -13.95
C MET A 16 19.12 3.50 -13.86
N ILE A 17 18.43 4.50 -13.36
CA ILE A 17 19.06 5.70 -12.86
C ILE A 17 19.71 5.30 -11.56
N PRO A 18 21.05 5.18 -11.48
CA PRO A 18 21.69 4.95 -10.21
C PRO A 18 21.59 6.24 -9.42
N ILE A 19 20.74 6.28 -8.42
CA ILE A 19 20.91 7.23 -7.33
C ILE A 19 22.20 6.82 -6.67
N GLY A 20 23.27 7.58 -6.95
CA GLY A 20 24.62 7.26 -6.52
C GLY A 20 24.72 7.19 -5.00
N LEU A 21 24.95 6.00 -4.49
CA LEU A 21 25.64 5.84 -3.22
C LEU A 21 27.11 6.21 -3.46
N LEU A 22 27.51 7.38 -2.99
CA LEU A 22 28.93 7.67 -2.78
C LEU A 22 29.34 7.01 -1.46
N ALA A 23 29.88 5.81 -1.56
CA ALA A 23 30.65 5.24 -0.47
C ALA A 23 32.10 5.74 -0.61
N CYS A 24 32.53 6.65 0.26
CA CYS A 24 33.94 6.93 0.47
C CYS A 24 34.54 5.89 1.43
N GLY A 25 35.38 5.02 0.90
CA GLY A 25 36.21 4.13 1.70
C GLY A 25 37.43 3.70 0.90
N LEU A 26 38.54 4.44 1.04
CA LEU A 26 39.85 4.04 0.54
C LEU A 26 40.45 2.95 1.44
N GLY A 27 40.47 1.73 0.96
CA GLY A 27 41.22 0.61 1.54
C GLY A 27 41.84 -0.23 0.43
N SER A 28 43.17 -0.33 0.46
CA SER A 28 44.01 -1.03 -0.50
C SER A 28 43.75 -2.56 -0.51
N PRO A 29 43.99 -3.25 -1.65
CA PRO A 29 43.68 -4.66 -1.78
C PRO A 29 44.71 -5.57 -1.13
N VAL A 30 44.25 -6.61 -0.45
CA VAL A 30 45.04 -7.80 -0.05
C VAL A 30 44.56 -8.98 -0.88
N PRO A 31 45.46 -9.77 -1.47
CA PRO A 31 45.08 -10.92 -2.30
C PRO A 31 44.86 -12.17 -1.43
N GLY A 32 43.77 -12.86 -1.66
CA GLY A 32 43.48 -14.16 -1.05
C GLY A 32 42.19 -14.71 -1.62
N ASP A 33 42.36 -15.63 -2.56
CA ASP A 33 41.33 -16.38 -3.26
C ASP A 33 40.70 -17.39 -2.27
N GLU A 34 39.48 -17.11 -1.80
CA GLU A 34 38.59 -18.13 -1.21
C GLU A 34 37.17 -17.85 -1.69
N THR A 35 36.69 -18.75 -2.54
CA THR A 35 35.30 -18.83 -2.96
C THR A 35 34.43 -19.16 -1.76
N VAL A 36 33.84 -18.14 -1.15
CA VAL A 36 32.80 -18.33 -0.13
C VAL A 36 31.51 -18.67 -0.86
N VAL A 37 31.13 -19.93 -0.81
CA VAL A 37 29.79 -20.39 -1.19
C VAL A 37 28.86 -19.91 -0.07
N LEU A 38 28.15 -18.81 -0.29
CA LEU A 38 27.08 -18.39 0.59
C LEU A 38 25.93 -19.39 0.41
N THR A 39 25.78 -20.30 1.36
CA THR A 39 24.53 -21.03 1.52
C THR A 39 23.46 -20.02 1.93
N PRO A 40 22.28 -19.99 1.29
CA PRO A 40 21.20 -19.13 1.76
C PRO A 40 20.89 -19.48 3.22
N SER A 41 20.97 -18.49 4.09
CA SER A 41 20.45 -18.62 5.45
C SER A 41 18.96 -18.93 5.34
N PRO A 42 18.43 -19.86 6.14
CA PRO A 42 17.00 -20.07 6.18
C PRO A 42 16.35 -18.73 6.58
N LEU A 43 15.32 -18.33 5.82
CA LEU A 43 14.43 -17.22 6.21
C LEU A 43 14.11 -17.41 7.68
N VAL A 44 14.55 -16.48 8.52
CA VAL A 44 14.04 -16.39 9.88
C VAL A 44 12.56 -16.10 9.68
N ALA A 45 11.72 -17.06 10.04
CA ALA A 45 10.29 -16.90 9.98
C ALA A 45 9.95 -15.58 10.70
N GLY A 46 9.39 -14.66 9.96
CA GLY A 46 8.88 -13.42 10.53
C GLY A 46 7.97 -13.70 11.72
N PRO A 47 7.62 -12.69 12.48
CA PRO A 47 6.80 -12.86 13.68
C PRO A 47 5.57 -13.71 13.43
N ALA A 48 5.25 -14.55 14.41
CA ALA A 48 4.09 -15.43 14.35
C ALA A 48 2.82 -14.66 13.97
N THR A 49 2.06 -15.24 13.06
CA THR A 49 0.77 -14.71 12.59
C THR A 49 -0.14 -14.29 13.74
N GLU A 50 -0.80 -13.15 13.59
CA GLU A 50 -1.92 -12.78 14.46
C GLU A 50 -2.88 -13.98 14.58
N THR A 51 -3.13 -14.44 15.79
CA THR A 51 -4.16 -15.45 16.04
C THR A 51 -5.53 -14.74 16.05
N GLY A 52 -6.08 -14.53 14.89
CA GLY A 52 -7.31 -13.81 14.62
C GLY A 52 -7.08 -12.99 13.36
N GLU A 53 -7.28 -13.59 12.18
CA GLU A 53 -7.31 -12.81 10.94
C GLU A 53 -8.28 -11.65 11.11
N PRO A 54 -7.85 -10.42 10.82
CA PRO A 54 -8.76 -9.29 10.77
C PRO A 54 -9.74 -9.56 9.63
N GLN A 55 -10.93 -10.03 9.96
CA GLN A 55 -12.00 -9.97 9.00
C GLN A 55 -12.31 -8.50 8.79
N PHE A 56 -11.96 -7.97 7.61
CA PHE A 56 -12.60 -6.74 7.16
C PHE A 56 -14.10 -6.93 7.38
N PRO A 57 -14.80 -5.95 7.98
CA PRO A 57 -16.24 -6.04 8.05
C PRO A 57 -16.71 -6.20 6.60
N ALA A 58 -17.17 -7.40 6.26
CA ALA A 58 -17.82 -7.63 5.00
C ALA A 58 -19.01 -6.68 4.99
N THR A 59 -18.85 -5.53 4.39
CA THR A 59 -19.98 -4.69 4.02
C THR A 59 -20.81 -5.59 3.14
N ALA A 60 -21.93 -6.08 3.70
CA ALA A 60 -22.88 -6.84 2.92
C ALA A 60 -23.29 -5.93 1.76
N ALA A 61 -22.62 -6.12 0.63
CA ALA A 61 -22.97 -5.44 -0.59
C ALA A 61 -24.43 -5.79 -0.81
N ALA A 62 -25.28 -4.79 -0.80
CA ALA A 62 -26.66 -4.95 -1.23
C ALA A 62 -26.54 -5.57 -2.63
N THR A 63 -26.88 -6.85 -2.76
CA THR A 63 -26.85 -7.57 -4.02
C THR A 63 -27.93 -6.96 -4.91
N THR A 64 -27.59 -5.85 -5.55
CA THR A 64 -28.36 -5.39 -6.71
C THR A 64 -28.25 -6.50 -7.75
N ALA A 65 -29.37 -7.07 -8.11
CA ALA A 65 -29.38 -8.16 -9.09
C ALA A 65 -28.70 -7.68 -10.37
N VAL A 66 -27.55 -8.28 -10.70
CA VAL A 66 -26.83 -7.98 -11.95
C VAL A 66 -27.69 -8.45 -13.11
N THR A 67 -27.98 -7.55 -14.03
CA THR A 67 -28.71 -7.88 -15.27
C THR A 67 -27.68 -7.95 -16.40
N CYS A 68 -27.40 -9.16 -16.87
CA CYS A 68 -26.48 -9.39 -17.97
C CYS A 68 -27.15 -9.06 -19.31
N THR A 69 -26.48 -8.31 -20.18
CA THR A 69 -26.86 -8.13 -21.58
C THR A 69 -26.30 -9.26 -22.44
N HIS A 70 -25.09 -9.72 -22.10
CA HIS A 70 -24.39 -10.79 -22.80
C HIS A 70 -23.78 -11.78 -21.83
N TYR A 71 -23.47 -12.98 -22.33
CA TYR A 71 -22.89 -14.09 -21.58
C TYR A 71 -21.69 -14.67 -22.32
N VAL A 72 -20.64 -14.99 -21.56
CA VAL A 72 -19.45 -15.69 -22.03
C VAL A 72 -19.27 -16.95 -21.20
N ALA A 73 -18.88 -18.05 -21.83
CA ALA A 73 -18.60 -19.32 -21.14
C ALA A 73 -17.44 -20.07 -21.83
N PRO A 74 -16.59 -20.82 -21.08
CA PRO A 74 -15.46 -21.53 -21.66
C PRO A 74 -15.83 -22.55 -22.77
N ASN A 75 -17.07 -22.98 -22.79
CA ASN A 75 -17.62 -23.90 -23.78
C ASN A 75 -18.60 -23.22 -24.77
N GLY A 76 -18.56 -21.90 -24.86
CA GLY A 76 -19.38 -21.11 -25.79
C GLY A 76 -18.85 -21.15 -27.24
N ASP A 77 -19.50 -20.38 -28.10
CA ASP A 77 -19.07 -20.16 -29.50
C ASP A 77 -19.19 -18.67 -29.84
N ASP A 78 -18.11 -18.02 -30.27
CA ASP A 78 -18.11 -16.60 -30.64
C ASP A 78 -18.99 -16.27 -31.85
N LYS A 79 -19.56 -17.27 -32.50
CA LYS A 79 -20.59 -17.12 -33.55
C LYS A 79 -22.01 -17.06 -32.98
N ASP A 80 -22.18 -17.44 -31.72
CA ASP A 80 -23.47 -17.34 -31.06
C ASP A 80 -23.82 -15.88 -30.76
N PRO A 81 -25.11 -15.54 -30.56
CA PRO A 81 -25.51 -14.17 -30.29
C PRO A 81 -25.04 -13.65 -28.91
N GLY A 82 -24.61 -14.50 -27.99
CA GLY A 82 -24.16 -14.14 -26.65
C GLY A 82 -25.27 -13.66 -25.70
N THR A 83 -26.51 -13.55 -26.14
CA THR A 83 -27.60 -12.92 -25.36
C THR A 83 -28.32 -13.83 -24.39
N THR A 84 -27.95 -15.12 -24.35
CA THR A 84 -28.50 -16.10 -23.42
C THR A 84 -27.43 -17.02 -22.86
N THR A 85 -27.67 -17.60 -21.70
CA THR A 85 -26.77 -18.60 -21.09
C THR A 85 -26.64 -19.90 -21.86
N THR A 86 -27.50 -20.15 -22.83
CA THR A 86 -27.51 -21.37 -23.67
C THR A 86 -26.78 -21.17 -24.99
N GLN A 87 -26.50 -19.94 -25.37
CA GLN A 87 -25.76 -19.54 -26.57
C GLN A 87 -24.75 -18.43 -26.21
N PRO A 88 -23.82 -18.69 -25.27
CA PRO A 88 -22.84 -17.71 -24.82
C PRO A 88 -21.69 -17.58 -25.83
N TRP A 89 -21.02 -16.46 -25.85
CA TRP A 89 -19.72 -16.30 -26.48
C TRP A 89 -18.67 -17.19 -25.79
N ALA A 90 -17.52 -17.43 -26.46
CA ALA A 90 -16.48 -18.29 -25.93
C ALA A 90 -15.32 -17.52 -25.30
N THR A 91 -14.95 -16.33 -25.86
CA THR A 91 -13.68 -15.68 -25.53
C THR A 91 -13.86 -14.30 -24.91
N PHE A 92 -12.88 -13.92 -24.10
CA PHE A 92 -12.81 -12.57 -23.55
C PHE A 92 -12.61 -11.53 -24.66
N GLN A 93 -11.72 -11.81 -25.64
CA GLN A 93 -11.45 -10.89 -26.74
C GLN A 93 -12.70 -10.60 -27.58
N HIS A 94 -13.51 -11.63 -27.89
CA HIS A 94 -14.75 -11.42 -28.63
C HIS A 94 -15.72 -10.51 -27.86
N ALA A 95 -15.81 -10.70 -26.54
CA ALA A 95 -16.62 -9.84 -25.67
C ALA A 95 -16.09 -8.41 -25.66
N ALA A 96 -14.77 -8.22 -25.56
CA ALA A 96 -14.12 -6.91 -25.57
C ALA A 96 -14.33 -6.17 -26.90
N ASP A 97 -14.29 -6.87 -28.02
CA ASP A 97 -14.51 -6.29 -29.38
C ASP A 97 -15.98 -5.92 -29.64
N THR A 98 -16.90 -6.62 -29.01
CA THR A 98 -18.34 -6.56 -29.35
C THR A 98 -19.14 -5.67 -28.41
N ALA A 99 -18.75 -5.59 -27.13
CA ALA A 99 -19.48 -4.85 -26.11
C ALA A 99 -19.65 -3.37 -26.47
N GLN A 100 -20.82 -2.83 -26.20
CA GLN A 100 -21.20 -1.44 -26.46
C GLN A 100 -21.42 -0.68 -25.16
N PRO A 101 -21.37 0.66 -25.17
CA PRO A 101 -21.66 1.47 -23.99
C PRO A 101 -22.98 1.07 -23.31
N GLY A 102 -22.90 0.71 -22.03
CA GLY A 102 -24.03 0.23 -21.22
C GLY A 102 -24.22 -1.27 -21.18
N ASP A 103 -23.42 -2.04 -21.91
CA ASP A 103 -23.47 -3.51 -21.81
C ASP A 103 -22.89 -4.01 -20.49
N THR A 104 -23.50 -5.06 -19.99
CA THR A 104 -23.01 -5.90 -18.89
C THR A 104 -22.77 -7.30 -19.40
N VAL A 105 -21.51 -7.65 -19.60
CA VAL A 105 -21.09 -8.96 -20.11
C VAL A 105 -20.74 -9.86 -18.92
N CYS A 106 -21.52 -10.90 -18.71
CA CYS A 106 -21.37 -11.84 -17.60
C CYS A 106 -20.58 -13.09 -18.01
N PHE A 107 -19.47 -13.35 -17.33
CA PHE A 107 -18.62 -14.50 -17.55
C PHE A 107 -18.98 -15.64 -16.62
N ARG A 108 -19.27 -16.79 -17.18
CA ARG A 108 -19.53 -18.01 -16.42
C ARG A 108 -18.24 -18.54 -15.80
N GLY A 109 -18.35 -19.22 -14.68
CA GLY A 109 -17.22 -19.85 -14.00
C GLY A 109 -16.52 -20.91 -14.88
N GLY A 110 -15.24 -21.05 -14.67
CA GLY A 110 -14.33 -21.94 -15.38
C GLY A 110 -13.11 -21.24 -15.91
N THR A 111 -12.23 -21.98 -16.59
CA THR A 111 -10.94 -21.46 -17.07
C THR A 111 -11.06 -21.00 -18.52
N TYR A 112 -10.69 -19.77 -18.75
CA TYR A 112 -10.52 -19.17 -20.07
C TYR A 112 -9.03 -19.16 -20.39
N ALA A 113 -8.60 -20.10 -21.23
CA ALA A 113 -7.20 -20.24 -21.62
C ALA A 113 -6.83 -19.20 -22.67
N PHE A 114 -5.86 -18.36 -22.35
CA PHE A 114 -5.30 -17.35 -23.25
C PHE A 114 -4.09 -17.93 -23.99
N THR A 115 -3.98 -17.62 -25.27
CA THR A 115 -2.81 -17.92 -26.11
C THR A 115 -2.14 -16.66 -26.64
N GLU A 116 -2.76 -15.53 -26.44
CA GLU A 116 -2.32 -14.18 -26.77
C GLU A 116 -2.99 -13.19 -25.83
N GLU A 117 -2.50 -11.95 -25.77
CA GLU A 117 -3.06 -10.87 -24.96
C GLU A 117 -4.48 -10.51 -25.43
N ALA A 118 -5.33 -10.06 -24.51
CA ALA A 118 -6.64 -9.51 -24.83
C ALA A 118 -6.66 -7.99 -24.72
N TYR A 119 -7.10 -7.33 -25.76
CA TYR A 119 -7.14 -5.87 -25.86
C TYR A 119 -8.55 -5.34 -25.68
N LEU A 120 -8.71 -4.41 -24.73
CA LEU A 120 -9.95 -3.65 -24.52
C LEU A 120 -9.78 -2.29 -25.19
N THR A 121 -10.41 -2.12 -26.33
CA THR A 121 -10.33 -0.87 -27.13
C THR A 121 -11.64 -0.09 -27.14
N GLN A 122 -12.74 -0.70 -26.64
CA GLN A 122 -14.04 -0.06 -26.58
C GLN A 122 -14.20 0.70 -25.28
N SER A 123 -14.73 1.90 -25.37
CA SER A 123 -15.04 2.76 -24.22
C SER A 123 -16.53 2.82 -23.95
N GLY A 124 -16.89 2.85 -22.67
CA GLY A 124 -18.22 3.29 -22.26
C GLY A 124 -18.39 4.80 -22.29
N THR A 125 -19.36 5.29 -21.55
CA THR A 125 -19.58 6.73 -21.31
C THR A 125 -19.96 6.95 -19.85
N ALA A 126 -19.95 8.18 -19.36
CA ALA A 126 -20.28 8.53 -17.97
C ALA A 126 -21.66 8.00 -17.48
N GLY A 127 -22.62 7.80 -18.41
CA GLY A 127 -23.95 7.26 -18.09
C GLY A 127 -24.16 5.81 -18.56
N ALA A 128 -23.16 5.19 -19.22
CA ALA A 128 -23.25 3.89 -19.85
C ALA A 128 -21.89 3.18 -19.87
N THR A 129 -21.43 2.75 -18.70
CA THR A 129 -20.18 1.99 -18.52
C THR A 129 -20.28 0.63 -19.19
N ILE A 130 -19.21 0.17 -19.85
CA ILE A 130 -19.08 -1.21 -20.29
C ILE A 130 -18.60 -2.03 -19.08
N THR A 131 -19.33 -3.08 -18.73
CA THR A 131 -19.02 -3.90 -17.56
C THR A 131 -18.74 -5.34 -17.95
N PHE A 132 -17.54 -5.82 -17.65
CA PHE A 132 -17.15 -7.22 -17.71
C PHE A 132 -17.18 -7.77 -16.28
N ILE A 133 -18.04 -8.74 -16.00
CA ILE A 133 -18.26 -9.20 -14.62
C ILE A 133 -18.43 -10.71 -14.55
N ALA A 134 -17.97 -11.30 -13.46
CA ALA A 134 -18.29 -12.68 -13.13
C ALA A 134 -19.82 -12.88 -13.01
N TYR A 135 -20.34 -13.99 -13.53
CA TYR A 135 -21.72 -14.37 -13.29
C TYR A 135 -21.94 -14.59 -11.79
N PRO A 136 -23.05 -14.11 -11.21
CA PRO A 136 -23.27 -14.16 -9.77
C PRO A 136 -23.00 -15.52 -9.13
N GLY A 137 -22.09 -15.57 -8.15
CA GLY A 137 -21.69 -16.77 -7.44
C GLY A 137 -20.72 -17.68 -8.19
N GLU A 138 -20.18 -17.24 -9.32
CA GLU A 138 -19.18 -17.98 -10.09
C GLU A 138 -17.85 -17.19 -10.15
N THR A 139 -16.74 -17.90 -10.34
CA THR A 139 -15.41 -17.29 -10.48
C THR A 139 -14.80 -17.72 -11.82
N PRO A 140 -14.81 -16.87 -12.83
CA PRO A 140 -14.05 -17.06 -14.06
C PRO A 140 -12.55 -16.86 -13.82
N VAL A 141 -11.74 -17.79 -14.34
CA VAL A 141 -10.28 -17.74 -14.27
C VAL A 141 -9.73 -17.42 -15.67
N LEU A 142 -9.03 -16.30 -15.79
CA LEU A 142 -8.28 -15.93 -16.99
C LEU A 142 -6.86 -16.49 -16.83
N ASP A 143 -6.48 -17.41 -17.71
CA ASP A 143 -5.24 -18.21 -17.56
C ASP A 143 -4.32 -18.03 -18.78
N GLY A 144 -3.15 -17.41 -18.56
CA GLY A 144 -2.12 -17.19 -19.56
C GLY A 144 -1.23 -18.40 -19.87
N GLY A 145 -1.45 -19.55 -19.20
CA GLY A 145 -0.72 -20.79 -19.43
C GLY A 145 0.79 -20.70 -19.23
N GLY A 146 1.29 -19.67 -18.52
CA GLY A 146 2.71 -19.43 -18.30
C GLY A 146 3.48 -18.96 -19.54
N SER A 147 2.79 -18.51 -20.59
CA SER A 147 3.40 -18.10 -21.86
C SER A 147 2.87 -16.77 -22.42
N VAL A 148 1.74 -16.29 -21.94
CA VAL A 148 1.20 -14.97 -22.28
C VAL A 148 1.88 -13.93 -21.41
N GLY A 149 2.37 -12.85 -22.01
CA GLY A 149 3.03 -11.75 -21.31
C GLY A 149 2.03 -11.00 -20.44
N GLU A 150 1.06 -10.39 -21.08
CA GLU A 150 0.03 -9.56 -20.49
C GLU A 150 -1.34 -10.17 -20.76
N LEU A 151 -2.17 -10.35 -19.72
CA LEU A 151 -3.47 -10.98 -19.94
C LEU A 151 -4.50 -10.01 -20.49
N LEU A 152 -4.70 -8.89 -19.82
CA LEU A 152 -5.67 -7.86 -20.20
C LEU A 152 -4.96 -6.52 -20.40
N ILE A 153 -5.12 -5.94 -21.57
CA ILE A 153 -4.59 -4.63 -21.91
C ILE A 153 -5.75 -3.67 -22.18
N LEU A 154 -5.91 -2.68 -21.31
CA LEU A 154 -6.77 -1.54 -21.61
C LEU A 154 -5.96 -0.60 -22.50
N ASP A 155 -6.26 -0.62 -23.81
CA ASP A 155 -5.53 0.17 -24.79
C ASP A 155 -5.71 1.68 -24.53
N GLN A 156 -4.77 2.48 -25.03
CA GLN A 156 -4.76 3.93 -24.84
C GLN A 156 -6.14 4.56 -25.13
N TYR A 157 -6.56 5.46 -24.26
CA TYR A 157 -7.87 6.17 -24.29
C TYR A 157 -9.09 5.33 -23.89
N THR A 158 -8.94 4.04 -23.56
CA THR A 158 -10.07 3.24 -23.06
C THR A 158 -10.60 3.82 -21.75
N SER A 159 -11.90 4.06 -21.69
CA SER A 159 -12.51 4.78 -20.57
C SER A 159 -13.90 4.25 -20.24
N TYR A 160 -14.34 4.48 -18.99
CA TYR A 160 -15.66 4.04 -18.51
C TYR A 160 -15.85 2.53 -18.65
N VAL A 161 -14.89 1.77 -18.13
CA VAL A 161 -14.89 0.32 -18.11
C VAL A 161 -14.88 -0.17 -16.66
N ARG A 162 -15.63 -1.22 -16.37
CA ARG A 162 -15.55 -1.96 -15.11
C ARG A 162 -15.18 -3.41 -15.38
N ILE A 163 -14.23 -3.93 -14.59
CA ILE A 163 -13.81 -5.34 -14.61
C ILE A 163 -13.95 -5.87 -13.20
N SER A 164 -14.76 -6.93 -13.01
CA SER A 164 -15.19 -7.36 -11.68
C SER A 164 -15.29 -8.87 -11.53
N GLY A 165 -14.73 -9.43 -10.47
CA GLY A 165 -14.95 -10.81 -10.06
C GLY A 165 -14.09 -11.86 -10.79
N PHE A 166 -12.98 -11.50 -11.38
CA PHE A 166 -12.08 -12.40 -12.10
C PHE A 166 -10.89 -12.85 -11.25
N ALA A 167 -10.44 -14.09 -11.48
CA ALA A 167 -9.12 -14.54 -11.09
C ALA A 167 -8.17 -14.50 -12.32
N LEU A 168 -6.99 -13.86 -12.20
CA LEU A 168 -5.98 -13.77 -13.25
C LEU A 168 -4.76 -14.60 -12.85
N ARG A 169 -4.31 -15.50 -13.71
CA ARG A 169 -3.28 -16.49 -13.38
C ARG A 169 -2.33 -16.76 -14.55
N ASN A 170 -1.12 -17.22 -14.21
CA ASN A 170 -0.16 -17.79 -15.15
C ASN A 170 0.21 -16.86 -16.33
N PHE A 171 0.25 -15.56 -16.11
CA PHE A 171 0.86 -14.57 -17.00
C PHE A 171 2.33 -14.36 -16.60
N THR A 172 3.16 -13.78 -17.48
CA THR A 172 4.61 -13.69 -17.23
C THR A 172 5.11 -12.26 -17.02
N ILE A 173 4.35 -11.26 -17.45
CA ILE A 173 4.69 -9.84 -17.29
C ILE A 173 3.61 -9.17 -16.43
N TRP A 174 2.43 -8.87 -16.98
CA TRP A 174 1.38 -8.19 -16.26
C TRP A 174 0.03 -8.92 -16.34
N GLY A 175 -0.66 -9.01 -15.22
CA GLY A 175 -2.04 -9.50 -15.20
C GLY A 175 -2.98 -8.53 -15.89
N MET A 176 -2.80 -7.24 -15.62
CA MET A 176 -3.51 -6.15 -16.29
C MET A 176 -2.57 -5.00 -16.59
N GLU A 177 -2.65 -4.48 -17.81
CA GLU A 177 -2.04 -3.21 -18.20
C GLU A 177 -3.11 -2.16 -18.46
N LEU A 178 -2.96 -0.99 -17.84
CA LEU A 178 -3.74 0.20 -18.15
C LEU A 178 -2.82 1.21 -18.84
N SER A 179 -2.98 1.36 -20.15
CA SER A 179 -2.16 2.26 -20.96
C SER A 179 -2.58 3.73 -20.78
N GLY A 180 -1.68 4.65 -21.08
CA GLY A 180 -1.89 6.08 -20.88
C GLY A 180 -3.21 6.60 -21.42
N GLU A 181 -3.77 7.61 -20.74
CA GLU A 181 -5.07 8.24 -21.00
C GLU A 181 -6.30 7.35 -20.70
N ASN A 182 -6.12 6.19 -20.07
CA ASN A 182 -7.25 5.46 -19.51
C ASN A 182 -7.87 6.26 -18.36
N ARG A 183 -9.20 6.33 -18.34
CA ARG A 183 -9.93 7.13 -17.35
C ARG A 183 -11.24 6.47 -16.93
N TYR A 184 -11.59 6.69 -15.65
CA TYR A 184 -12.86 6.19 -15.11
C TYR A 184 -12.99 4.67 -15.25
N VAL A 185 -11.93 3.97 -14.86
CA VAL A 185 -11.90 2.50 -14.81
C VAL A 185 -12.11 2.03 -13.37
N GLN A 186 -12.99 1.06 -13.21
CA GLN A 186 -13.23 0.40 -11.93
C GLN A 186 -12.78 -1.06 -12.01
N LEU A 187 -11.91 -1.45 -11.11
CA LEU A 187 -11.38 -2.79 -10.93
C LEU A 187 -11.81 -3.27 -9.55
N ASP A 188 -12.63 -4.30 -9.47
CA ASP A 188 -13.12 -4.76 -8.17
C ASP A 188 -13.34 -6.27 -8.10
N HIS A 189 -13.26 -6.82 -6.89
CA HIS A 189 -13.43 -8.25 -6.61
C HIS A 189 -12.48 -9.12 -7.46
N LEU A 190 -11.28 -8.64 -7.71
CA LEU A 190 -10.25 -9.34 -8.45
C LEU A 190 -9.37 -10.17 -7.51
N ASP A 191 -8.86 -11.27 -8.06
CA ASP A 191 -7.81 -12.05 -7.44
C ASP A 191 -6.69 -12.24 -8.48
N VAL A 192 -5.64 -11.42 -8.38
CA VAL A 192 -4.55 -11.37 -9.37
C VAL A 192 -3.27 -11.90 -8.75
N ALA A 193 -2.71 -12.94 -9.36
CA ALA A 193 -1.52 -13.60 -8.79
C ALA A 193 -0.43 -13.84 -9.83
N GLY A 194 0.77 -13.35 -9.50
CA GLY A 194 2.00 -13.60 -10.26
C GLY A 194 2.41 -12.49 -11.21
N GLY A 195 3.29 -12.82 -12.15
CA GLY A 195 3.90 -11.92 -13.13
C GLY A 195 5.01 -11.03 -12.56
N GLU A 196 5.56 -10.15 -13.39
CA GLU A 196 6.47 -9.11 -12.95
C GLU A 196 5.73 -8.10 -12.06
N ALA A 197 4.55 -7.62 -12.52
CA ALA A 197 3.58 -6.90 -11.70
C ALA A 197 2.18 -7.45 -11.94
N SER A 198 1.32 -7.45 -10.92
CA SER A 198 -0.05 -7.93 -11.10
C SER A 198 -0.92 -6.91 -11.84
N ILE A 199 -0.81 -5.62 -11.50
CA ILE A 199 -1.47 -4.52 -12.20
C ILE A 199 -0.44 -3.43 -12.48
N HIS A 200 -0.28 -3.08 -13.74
CA HIS A 200 0.67 -2.07 -14.19
C HIS A 200 -0.02 -0.92 -14.93
N PHE A 201 0.44 0.31 -14.66
CA PHE A 201 -0.05 1.51 -15.32
C PHE A 201 1.05 2.07 -16.24
N THR A 202 0.93 1.82 -17.54
CA THR A 202 1.90 2.31 -18.53
C THR A 202 1.63 3.75 -18.90
N VAL A 203 2.53 4.64 -18.53
CA VAL A 203 2.52 6.07 -18.85
C VAL A 203 3.85 6.44 -19.48
N GLY A 204 3.86 7.48 -20.34
CA GLY A 204 5.05 7.84 -21.11
C GLY A 204 6.27 8.19 -20.25
N GLU A 205 7.44 7.71 -20.64
CA GLU A 205 8.71 7.78 -19.89
C GLU A 205 9.36 9.16 -19.79
N THR A 206 8.91 10.19 -20.53
CA THR A 206 9.65 11.43 -20.68
C THR A 206 8.98 12.64 -20.05
N GLU A 207 9.80 13.55 -19.47
CA GLU A 207 9.39 14.89 -19.01
C GLU A 207 9.00 15.86 -20.15
N ALA A 208 9.40 15.56 -21.38
CA ALA A 208 8.86 16.20 -22.57
C ALA A 208 7.49 15.61 -22.87
N PRO A 209 6.53 16.34 -23.43
CA PRO A 209 5.13 15.91 -23.42
C PRO A 209 5.07 14.42 -23.72
N PRO A 210 4.59 13.63 -22.75
CA PRO A 210 4.64 12.19 -22.89
C PRO A 210 3.89 11.81 -24.16
N ASP A 211 4.38 10.83 -24.88
CA ASP A 211 3.64 10.26 -26.01
C ASP A 211 2.27 9.71 -25.55
N TYR A 212 2.14 9.51 -24.21
CA TYR A 212 0.94 9.09 -23.51
C TYR A 212 0.64 10.05 -22.35
N GLY A 213 -0.62 10.44 -22.19
CA GLY A 213 -1.10 11.21 -21.05
C GLY A 213 -1.21 10.36 -19.78
N PRO A 214 -1.64 10.98 -18.66
CA PRO A 214 -1.79 10.27 -17.39
C PRO A 214 -2.92 9.24 -17.44
N VAL A 215 -2.76 8.18 -16.65
CA VAL A 215 -3.89 7.34 -16.25
C VAL A 215 -4.62 8.04 -15.10
N GLU A 216 -5.94 8.16 -15.18
CA GLU A 216 -6.70 8.99 -14.24
C GLU A 216 -8.04 8.38 -13.82
N HIS A 217 -8.46 8.70 -12.58
CA HIS A 217 -9.77 8.28 -12.06
C HIS A 217 -9.94 6.76 -12.08
N ILE A 218 -8.95 6.05 -11.57
CA ILE A 218 -9.00 4.60 -11.43
C ILE A 218 -9.38 4.24 -9.99
N THR A 219 -10.28 3.31 -9.84
CA THR A 219 -10.61 2.70 -8.55
C THR A 219 -10.27 1.22 -8.57
N LEU A 220 -9.41 0.79 -7.65
CA LEU A 220 -9.14 -0.62 -7.34
C LEU A 220 -9.68 -0.90 -5.95
N GLU A 221 -10.63 -1.82 -5.84
CA GLU A 221 -11.28 -2.08 -4.56
C GLU A 221 -11.68 -3.55 -4.37
N ASP A 222 -11.88 -3.94 -3.11
CA ASP A 222 -12.41 -5.26 -2.73
C ASP A 222 -11.67 -6.43 -3.40
N SER A 223 -10.34 -6.35 -3.52
CA SER A 223 -9.52 -7.24 -4.34
C SER A 223 -8.32 -7.80 -3.58
N THR A 224 -7.78 -8.91 -4.06
CA THR A 224 -6.56 -9.54 -3.55
C THR A 224 -5.50 -9.55 -4.65
N ILE A 225 -4.33 -9.00 -4.39
CA ILE A 225 -3.23 -8.87 -5.34
C ILE A 225 -1.97 -9.46 -4.69
N HIS A 226 -1.35 -10.46 -5.33
CA HIS A 226 -0.24 -11.15 -4.65
C HIS A 226 0.70 -11.91 -5.59
N GLY A 227 1.87 -12.28 -5.06
CA GLY A 227 2.81 -13.19 -5.72
C GLY A 227 3.52 -12.57 -6.93
N SER A 228 3.62 -11.26 -7.04
CA SER A 228 4.35 -10.56 -8.10
C SER A 228 5.85 -10.65 -7.89
N GLU A 229 6.63 -10.68 -8.97
CA GLU A 229 8.10 -10.67 -8.92
C GLU A 229 8.64 -9.30 -8.48
N TYR A 230 7.98 -8.22 -8.90
CA TYR A 230 8.22 -6.83 -8.50
C TYR A 230 7.00 -6.27 -7.78
N SER A 231 6.76 -4.97 -7.88
CA SER A 231 5.64 -4.31 -7.20
C SER A 231 4.28 -4.83 -7.67
N ALA A 232 3.38 -5.12 -6.72
CA ALA A 232 2.10 -5.75 -7.06
C ALA A 232 1.19 -4.81 -7.85
N VAL A 233 1.12 -3.54 -7.45
CA VAL A 233 0.39 -2.47 -8.15
C VAL A 233 1.39 -1.37 -8.44
N ASP A 234 1.73 -1.22 -9.71
CA ASP A 234 2.84 -0.37 -10.15
C ASP A 234 2.40 0.75 -11.10
N CYS A 235 2.77 1.98 -10.74
CA CYS A 235 2.65 3.15 -11.60
C CYS A 235 3.99 3.86 -11.72
N THR A 236 4.92 3.23 -12.41
CA THR A 236 6.27 3.71 -12.63
C THR A 236 6.54 3.83 -14.14
N PRO A 237 6.91 4.99 -14.69
CA PRO A 237 7.30 6.24 -14.03
C PRO A 237 6.16 7.23 -13.70
N GLY A 238 4.91 6.90 -13.95
CA GLY A 238 3.77 7.79 -13.69
C GLY A 238 3.63 8.96 -14.69
N PRO A 239 2.57 9.80 -14.62
CA PRO A 239 1.69 9.98 -13.47
C PRO A 239 0.38 9.17 -13.51
N CYS A 240 -0.05 8.69 -12.34
CA CYS A 240 -1.38 8.15 -12.10
C CYS A 240 -2.16 9.11 -11.19
N ASN A 241 -3.20 9.75 -11.73
CA ASN A 241 -3.93 10.79 -11.02
C ASN A 241 -5.32 10.33 -10.56
N HIS A 242 -5.83 10.91 -9.48
CA HIS A 242 -7.17 10.60 -8.96
C HIS A 242 -7.37 9.10 -8.71
N MET A 243 -6.34 8.47 -8.10
CA MET A 243 -6.35 7.05 -7.80
C MET A 243 -7.05 6.79 -6.47
N VAL A 244 -7.87 5.74 -6.43
CA VAL A 244 -8.49 5.22 -5.21
C VAL A 244 -8.17 3.75 -5.10
N ILE A 245 -7.42 3.38 -4.07
CA ILE A 245 -7.09 1.99 -3.72
C ILE A 245 -7.71 1.75 -2.35
N ARG A 246 -8.69 0.86 -2.25
CA ARG A 246 -9.38 0.64 -0.98
C ARG A 246 -9.86 -0.79 -0.78
N ARG A 247 -9.76 -1.28 0.44
CA ARG A 247 -10.14 -2.65 0.81
C ARG A 247 -9.47 -3.69 -0.09
N VAL A 248 -8.17 -3.48 -0.33
CA VAL A 248 -7.34 -4.38 -1.13
C VAL A 248 -6.34 -5.05 -0.19
N GLU A 249 -6.24 -6.37 -0.30
CA GLU A 249 -5.16 -7.14 0.31
C GLU A 249 -4.02 -7.27 -0.69
N ILE A 250 -2.80 -6.88 -0.27
CA ILE A 250 -1.61 -6.90 -1.13
C ILE A 250 -0.48 -7.61 -0.38
N TYR A 251 0.03 -8.72 -0.92
CA TYR A 251 1.05 -9.49 -0.22
C TYR A 251 1.91 -10.36 -1.15
N ASP A 252 3.01 -10.87 -0.59
CA ASP A 252 3.91 -11.84 -1.21
C ASP A 252 4.50 -11.31 -2.55
N THR A 253 4.99 -10.06 -2.53
CA THR A 253 5.76 -9.49 -3.64
C THR A 253 7.24 -9.80 -3.47
N GLY A 254 7.95 -9.85 -4.60
CA GLY A 254 9.39 -10.02 -4.62
C GLY A 254 9.85 -11.47 -4.65
N ILE A 255 10.85 -11.73 -5.49
CA ILE A 255 11.55 -13.02 -5.47
C ILE A 255 12.47 -13.03 -4.26
N VAL A 256 12.25 -13.99 -3.38
CA VAL A 256 13.13 -14.26 -2.26
C VAL A 256 14.56 -14.51 -2.78
N GLY A 257 15.43 -13.52 -2.61
CA GLY A 257 16.87 -13.69 -2.75
C GLY A 257 17.64 -12.83 -3.75
N GLU A 258 17.02 -12.00 -4.61
CA GLU A 258 17.79 -11.29 -5.64
C GLU A 258 17.75 -9.77 -5.66
N SER A 259 16.71 -9.11 -5.20
CA SER A 259 16.69 -7.64 -5.09
C SER A 259 15.54 -7.21 -4.19
N PHE A 260 15.85 -6.48 -3.14
CA PHE A 260 14.83 -5.93 -2.25
C PHE A 260 14.27 -4.60 -2.76
N TYR A 261 14.86 -4.01 -3.79
CA TYR A 261 14.41 -2.75 -4.37
C TYR A 261 13.42 -3.01 -5.50
N GLY A 262 12.24 -2.36 -5.43
CA GLY A 262 11.21 -2.46 -6.46
C GLY A 262 10.32 -3.72 -6.33
N SER A 263 10.17 -4.24 -5.11
CA SER A 263 9.26 -5.36 -4.80
C SER A 263 8.18 -4.89 -3.82
N ASP A 264 7.67 -3.70 -4.05
CA ASP A 264 6.75 -3.04 -3.13
C ASP A 264 5.32 -3.59 -3.27
N GLY A 265 4.54 -3.46 -2.22
CA GLY A 265 3.12 -3.79 -2.34
C GLY A 265 2.43 -2.83 -3.32
N LEU A 266 2.57 -1.55 -3.10
CA LEU A 266 2.02 -0.49 -3.94
C LEU A 266 3.12 0.54 -4.23
N GLU A 267 3.40 0.82 -5.50
CA GLU A 267 4.42 1.77 -5.94
C GLU A 267 3.85 2.78 -6.94
N PHE A 268 3.83 4.06 -6.57
CA PHE A 268 3.44 5.15 -7.46
C PHE A 268 4.53 6.20 -7.52
N ALA A 269 5.28 6.23 -8.64
CA ALA A 269 6.36 7.19 -8.84
C ALA A 269 5.87 8.63 -8.98
N ARG A 270 4.68 8.84 -9.52
CA ARG A 270 4.06 10.15 -9.70
C ARG A 270 2.53 10.04 -9.74
N GLY A 271 1.86 11.15 -9.43
CA GLY A 271 0.42 11.30 -9.57
C GLY A 271 -0.25 11.82 -8.30
N TYR A 272 -1.34 12.55 -8.47
CA TYR A 272 -2.14 13.11 -7.38
C TYR A 272 -3.54 13.52 -7.89
N PRO A 273 -4.56 13.59 -7.04
CA PRO A 273 -4.59 13.00 -5.70
C PRO A 273 -4.57 11.47 -5.72
N VAL A 274 -4.12 10.88 -4.61
CA VAL A 274 -4.11 9.43 -4.38
C VAL A 274 -4.73 9.16 -3.02
N LEU A 275 -5.69 8.25 -2.96
CA LEU A 275 -6.27 7.74 -1.72
C LEU A 275 -5.97 6.25 -1.59
N VAL A 276 -5.32 5.88 -0.49
CA VAL A 276 -5.15 4.46 -0.09
C VAL A 276 -5.83 4.28 1.25
N GLU A 277 -6.92 3.52 1.30
CA GLU A 277 -7.69 3.36 2.52
C GLU A 277 -8.21 1.94 2.76
N ASP A 278 -8.30 1.57 4.02
CA ASP A 278 -8.86 0.29 4.45
C ASP A 278 -8.15 -0.93 3.81
N CYS A 279 -6.87 -0.81 3.46
CA CYS A 279 -6.09 -1.87 2.83
C CYS A 279 -5.30 -2.68 3.85
N TYR A 280 -5.02 -3.94 3.50
CA TYR A 280 -4.11 -4.81 4.23
C TYR A 280 -2.89 -5.10 3.35
N VAL A 281 -1.75 -4.48 3.66
CA VAL A 281 -0.51 -4.57 2.86
C VAL A 281 0.55 -5.25 3.70
N HIS A 282 0.95 -6.47 3.35
CA HIS A 282 1.75 -7.27 4.26
C HIS A 282 2.64 -8.29 3.56
N ASP A 283 3.70 -8.69 4.26
CA ASP A 283 4.62 -9.75 3.83
C ASP A 283 5.19 -9.54 2.42
N ASN A 284 5.42 -8.27 2.02
CA ASN A 284 6.02 -7.92 0.74
C ASN A 284 7.55 -7.86 0.84
N GLY A 285 8.24 -8.14 -0.25
CA GLY A 285 9.70 -8.17 -0.31
C GLY A 285 10.38 -6.80 -0.26
N GLY A 286 9.65 -5.74 -0.59
CA GLY A 286 10.07 -4.34 -0.54
C GLY A 286 9.32 -3.54 0.51
N ASP A 287 8.94 -2.32 0.15
CA ASP A 287 8.11 -1.45 0.97
C ASP A 287 6.63 -1.87 0.90
N GLY A 288 5.88 -1.57 1.95
CA GLY A 288 4.43 -1.83 1.90
C GLY A 288 3.74 -0.89 0.92
N ILE A 289 3.86 0.41 1.14
CA ILE A 289 3.27 1.47 0.32
C ILE A 289 4.35 2.50 0.02
N ASP A 290 4.73 2.64 -1.25
CA ASP A 290 5.67 3.67 -1.73
C ASP A 290 4.96 4.67 -2.65
N LEU A 291 4.67 5.85 -2.13
CA LEU A 291 4.03 6.93 -2.88
C LEU A 291 4.98 8.11 -3.05
N ASN A 292 5.58 8.19 -4.22
CA ASN A 292 6.36 9.35 -4.64
C ASN A 292 5.46 10.39 -5.35
N SER A 293 4.21 10.40 -4.96
CA SER A 293 3.13 11.14 -5.61
C SER A 293 3.31 12.65 -5.45
N ARG A 294 3.64 13.32 -6.55
CA ARG A 294 3.85 14.78 -6.60
C ARG A 294 3.37 15.34 -7.94
N ASP A 295 3.02 16.61 -7.95
CA ASP A 295 2.82 17.33 -9.20
C ASP A 295 4.16 17.59 -9.92
N ARG A 296 4.08 18.18 -11.13
CA ARG A 296 5.30 18.54 -11.90
C ARG A 296 6.19 19.57 -11.19
N GLN A 297 5.64 20.30 -10.22
CA GLN A 297 6.35 21.30 -9.42
C GLN A 297 6.96 20.69 -8.15
N GLY A 298 6.71 19.43 -7.86
CA GLY A 298 7.22 18.73 -6.68
C GLY A 298 6.34 18.89 -5.44
N ASN A 299 5.06 19.32 -5.59
CA ASN A 299 4.14 19.41 -4.46
C ASN A 299 3.25 18.18 -4.37
N ALA A 300 3.12 17.59 -3.21
CA ALA A 300 2.08 16.59 -2.95
C ALA A 300 0.79 17.30 -2.55
N THR A 301 -0.26 17.09 -3.32
CA THR A 301 -1.59 17.60 -2.99
C THR A 301 -2.61 16.49 -3.03
N GLY A 302 -3.35 16.30 -1.92
CA GLY A 302 -4.42 15.32 -1.85
C GLY A 302 -3.96 13.85 -1.79
N VAL A 303 -2.75 13.59 -1.31
CA VAL A 303 -2.32 12.23 -0.97
C VAL A 303 -2.82 11.90 0.43
N VAL A 304 -3.61 10.86 0.54
CA VAL A 304 -4.17 10.40 1.82
C VAL A 304 -3.98 8.88 1.94
N VAL A 305 -3.37 8.47 3.04
CA VAL A 305 -3.19 7.06 3.42
C VAL A 305 -3.85 6.86 4.78
N ARG A 306 -4.98 6.16 4.83
CA ARG A 306 -5.74 6.05 6.07
C ARG A 306 -6.36 4.69 6.33
N ARG A 307 -6.45 4.33 7.60
CA ARG A 307 -7.06 3.09 8.09
C ARG A 307 -6.48 1.83 7.43
N ASN A 308 -5.20 1.90 7.02
CA ASN A 308 -4.52 0.75 6.46
C ASN A 308 -3.82 -0.05 7.57
N ARG A 309 -3.72 -1.34 7.36
CA ARG A 309 -2.84 -2.23 8.12
C ARG A 309 -1.64 -2.56 7.25
N VAL A 310 -0.49 -2.02 7.60
CA VAL A 310 0.77 -2.22 6.88
C VAL A 310 1.71 -3.03 7.77
N VAL A 311 1.94 -4.29 7.40
CA VAL A 311 2.42 -5.29 8.35
C VAL A 311 3.51 -6.18 7.73
N ARG A 312 4.63 -6.36 8.42
CA ARG A 312 5.69 -7.31 8.08
C ARG A 312 6.22 -7.20 6.64
N ASN A 313 6.28 -6.00 6.07
CA ASN A 313 7.00 -5.81 4.82
C ASN A 313 8.50 -5.79 5.10
N HIS A 314 9.29 -6.26 4.14
CA HIS A 314 10.71 -6.51 4.38
C HIS A 314 11.53 -5.22 4.51
N LEU A 315 11.13 -4.16 3.83
CA LEU A 315 11.76 -2.84 3.95
C LEU A 315 10.89 -1.90 4.80
N ASN A 316 10.44 -0.79 4.24
CA ASN A 316 9.68 0.21 5.00
C ASN A 316 8.17 -0.11 4.97
N GLY A 317 7.45 0.46 5.92
CA GLY A 317 6.00 0.36 5.93
C GLY A 317 5.36 1.29 4.89
N ILE A 318 5.44 2.59 5.14
CA ILE A 318 4.83 3.61 4.30
C ILE A 318 5.87 4.68 3.96
N LYS A 319 6.09 4.91 2.67
CA LYS A 319 6.93 5.99 2.16
C LYS A 319 6.07 7.04 1.47
N LEU A 320 6.19 8.29 1.93
CA LEU A 320 5.53 9.45 1.33
C LEU A 320 6.59 10.49 0.93
N TRP A 321 7.20 10.31 -0.22
CA TRP A 321 8.32 11.12 -0.69
C TRP A 321 8.03 12.60 -0.85
N ALA A 322 6.81 12.96 -1.18
CA ALA A 322 6.39 14.33 -1.42
C ALA A 322 5.41 14.85 -0.36
N GLY A 323 5.17 14.09 0.70
CA GLY A 323 4.23 14.44 1.77
C GLY A 323 2.83 13.91 1.54
N GLY A 324 1.88 14.42 2.31
CA GLY A 324 0.49 14.00 2.32
C GLY A 324 -0.08 13.91 3.73
N ARG A 325 -1.12 13.10 3.92
CA ARG A 325 -1.76 12.86 5.22
C ARG A 325 -1.86 11.36 5.51
N MET A 326 -1.34 10.97 6.64
CA MET A 326 -1.49 9.62 7.21
C MET A 326 -2.37 9.68 8.44
N GLU A 327 -3.46 8.93 8.46
CA GLU A 327 -4.36 8.91 9.62
C GLU A 327 -4.92 7.53 9.91
N ASN A 328 -4.99 7.17 11.18
CA ASN A 328 -5.56 5.91 11.66
C ASN A 328 -4.89 4.65 11.06
N ASN A 329 -3.64 4.72 10.61
CA ASN A 329 -2.96 3.54 10.11
C ASN A 329 -2.33 2.73 11.25
N ILE A 330 -2.22 1.44 11.03
CA ILE A 330 -1.55 0.48 11.91
C ILE A 330 -0.34 -0.03 11.16
N VAL A 331 0.86 0.34 11.64
CA VAL A 331 2.13 0.00 11.00
C VAL A 331 3.00 -0.78 11.97
N TRP A 332 3.18 -2.07 11.73
CA TRP A 332 4.02 -2.88 12.61
C TRP A 332 4.77 -4.00 11.88
N GLY A 333 5.88 -4.42 12.47
CA GLY A 333 6.65 -5.55 11.99
C GLY A 333 7.45 -5.29 10.71
N GLN A 334 7.71 -4.04 10.36
CA GLN A 334 8.52 -3.71 9.19
C GLN A 334 10.00 -4.06 9.43
N GLY A 335 10.69 -4.53 8.40
CA GLY A 335 12.11 -4.84 8.50
C GLY A 335 12.97 -3.61 8.71
N ASN A 336 12.61 -2.50 8.10
CA ASN A 336 13.30 -1.22 8.20
C ASN A 336 12.38 -0.15 8.86
N SER A 337 12.39 1.08 8.39
CA SER A 337 11.60 2.16 8.98
C SER A 337 10.10 1.97 8.78
N ALA A 338 9.31 2.31 9.80
CA ALA A 338 7.86 2.23 9.65
C ALA A 338 7.33 3.28 8.69
N VAL A 339 7.83 4.53 8.79
CA VAL A 339 7.44 5.65 7.94
C VAL A 339 8.69 6.37 7.42
N TRP A 340 8.73 6.60 6.11
CA TRP A 340 9.77 7.37 5.46
C TRP A 340 9.16 8.57 4.74
N VAL A 341 9.53 9.76 5.18
CA VAL A 341 9.17 11.03 4.55
C VAL A 341 10.34 11.51 3.69
N GLY A 342 10.06 11.70 2.44
CA GLY A 342 11.12 11.84 1.46
C GLY A 342 11.84 13.14 1.37
N THR A 343 12.44 13.25 0.26
CA THR A 343 13.58 14.05 -0.16
C THR A 343 13.17 15.34 -0.86
N PHE A 344 11.89 15.71 -0.84
CA PHE A 344 11.41 16.90 -1.52
C PHE A 344 10.82 17.91 -0.53
N THR A 345 10.68 19.16 -0.95
CA THR A 345 9.82 20.10 -0.23
C THR A 345 8.46 19.47 -0.04
N SER A 346 8.07 19.23 1.20
CA SER A 346 6.87 18.46 1.51
C SER A 346 6.17 18.95 2.76
N THR A 347 4.88 18.68 2.83
CA THR A 347 4.07 18.82 4.04
C THR A 347 3.46 17.47 4.34
N LEU A 348 3.72 16.94 5.52
CA LEU A 348 3.17 15.67 5.98
C LEU A 348 2.46 15.83 7.32
N GLU A 349 1.28 15.28 7.39
CA GLU A 349 0.51 15.14 8.62
C GLU A 349 0.40 13.64 8.98
N ILE A 350 0.86 13.26 10.16
CA ILE A 350 0.76 11.90 10.72
C ILE A 350 -0.10 12.01 11.98
N ILE A 351 -1.35 11.55 11.90
CA ILE A 351 -2.36 11.82 12.93
C ILE A 351 -3.06 10.52 13.32
N ASN A 352 -3.13 10.25 14.61
CA ASN A 352 -3.80 9.07 15.17
C ASN A 352 -3.33 7.74 14.55
N ASN A 353 -2.04 7.57 14.27
CA ASN A 353 -1.50 6.28 13.84
C ASN A 353 -0.93 5.49 15.03
N THR A 354 -0.92 4.17 14.91
CA THR A 354 -0.19 3.28 15.83
C THR A 354 0.96 2.63 15.09
N ILE A 355 2.18 3.00 15.46
CA ILE A 355 3.45 2.60 14.85
C ILE A 355 4.26 1.84 15.90
N ALA A 356 4.30 0.50 15.79
CA ALA A 356 4.88 -0.31 16.84
C ALA A 356 5.60 -1.55 16.32
N TYR A 357 6.60 -2.05 17.04
CA TYR A 357 7.32 -3.30 16.76
C TYR A 357 7.97 -3.34 15.36
N ASN A 358 8.47 -2.22 14.86
CA ASN A 358 9.17 -2.15 13.57
C ASN A 358 10.68 -2.30 13.77
N MET A 359 11.43 -2.39 12.66
CA MET A 359 12.90 -2.44 12.62
C MET A 359 13.49 -3.73 13.21
N TRP A 360 12.93 -4.88 12.81
CA TRP A 360 13.42 -6.18 13.26
C TRP A 360 14.65 -6.67 12.46
N ASP A 361 14.88 -6.17 11.25
CA ASP A 361 16.03 -6.55 10.42
C ASP A 361 17.18 -5.56 10.58
N THR A 362 18.18 -5.95 11.35
CA THR A 362 19.38 -5.14 11.56
C THR A 362 20.38 -5.20 10.41
N THR A 363 20.12 -5.94 9.35
CA THR A 363 21.04 -6.08 8.20
C THR A 363 21.16 -4.77 7.41
N TYR A 364 20.11 -3.95 7.46
CA TYR A 364 20.05 -2.63 6.81
C TYR A 364 20.28 -1.46 7.78
N SER A 365 21.04 -1.68 8.82
CA SER A 365 21.13 -0.96 10.09
C SER A 365 21.57 0.50 10.08
N GLU A 366 21.76 1.14 8.95
CA GLU A 366 22.22 2.53 8.99
C GLU A 366 21.10 3.57 9.16
N ARG A 367 19.81 3.19 9.08
CA ARG A 367 18.66 4.11 9.13
C ARG A 367 17.38 3.50 9.69
N ASN A 368 17.48 2.73 10.75
CA ASN A 368 16.33 2.05 11.35
C ASN A 368 15.59 2.98 12.33
N TRP A 369 14.60 3.74 11.85
CA TRP A 369 13.83 4.67 12.65
C TRP A 369 12.33 4.42 12.49
N ALA A 370 11.54 4.63 13.54
CA ALA A 370 10.09 4.56 13.42
C ALA A 370 9.57 5.57 12.40
N VAL A 371 10.11 6.78 12.43
CA VAL A 371 9.85 7.82 11.43
C VAL A 371 11.16 8.42 10.96
N VAL A 372 11.37 8.47 9.66
CA VAL A 372 12.47 9.22 9.02
C VAL A 372 11.87 10.41 8.30
N ALA A 373 12.30 11.63 8.63
CA ALA A 373 11.90 12.83 7.95
C ALA A 373 13.09 13.74 7.67
N GLY A 374 13.22 14.21 6.44
CA GLY A 374 14.33 15.07 6.01
C GLY A 374 15.56 14.31 5.56
N TYR A 375 16.62 15.06 5.24
CA TYR A 375 17.86 14.49 4.69
C TYR A 375 18.99 14.39 5.72
N PRO A 376 19.87 13.40 5.57
CA PRO A 376 21.16 13.41 6.24
C PRO A 376 22.05 14.58 5.73
N GLU A 377 23.03 14.96 6.53
CA GLU A 377 23.87 16.18 6.45
C GLU A 377 24.53 16.52 5.11
N GLU A 378 24.52 15.64 4.11
CA GLU A 378 25.38 15.75 2.95
C GLU A 378 24.78 16.54 1.76
N ILE A 379 23.49 16.87 1.80
CA ILE A 379 22.79 17.51 0.68
C ILE A 379 22.28 18.91 1.06
N LEU A 380 23.06 19.94 0.80
CA LEU A 380 22.66 21.33 1.02
C LEU A 380 22.32 22.05 -0.30
N PRO A 381 21.30 22.92 -0.34
CA PRO A 381 20.35 23.25 0.73
C PRO A 381 19.27 22.17 0.89
N TYR A 382 18.91 21.88 2.13
CA TYR A 382 17.83 20.92 2.43
C TYR A 382 16.50 21.44 1.92
N PRO A 383 15.71 20.63 1.19
CA PRO A 383 14.32 20.99 0.94
C PRO A 383 13.56 21.07 2.26
N PRO A 384 12.75 22.10 2.48
CA PRO A 384 11.97 22.22 3.71
C PRO A 384 10.91 21.14 3.79
N VAL A 385 10.85 20.44 4.93
CA VAL A 385 9.82 19.47 5.26
C VAL A 385 9.01 20.02 6.43
N THR A 386 7.73 20.24 6.24
CA THR A 386 6.80 20.56 7.32
C THR A 386 6.17 19.26 7.81
N LEU A 387 6.42 18.89 9.06
CA LEU A 387 5.97 17.65 9.67
C LEU A 387 5.04 17.94 10.86
N THR A 388 3.85 17.38 10.83
CA THR A 388 2.90 17.42 11.93
C THR A 388 2.70 16.01 12.49
N LEU A 389 2.95 15.81 13.78
CA LEU A 389 2.77 14.55 14.52
C LEU A 389 1.79 14.78 15.66
N VAL A 390 0.58 14.25 15.57
CA VAL A 390 -0.45 14.45 16.60
C VAL A 390 -1.19 13.14 16.89
N ASN A 391 -1.41 12.87 18.16
CA ASN A 391 -2.19 11.73 18.63
C ASN A 391 -1.62 10.36 18.17
N ASN A 392 -0.32 10.22 17.92
CA ASN A 392 0.24 8.96 17.48
C ASN A 392 0.78 8.14 18.66
N ILE A 393 0.78 6.83 18.52
CA ILE A 393 1.54 5.93 19.39
C ILE A 393 2.79 5.47 18.62
N PHE A 394 3.96 5.76 19.19
CA PHE A 394 5.26 5.24 18.78
C PHE A 394 5.79 4.33 19.89
N ALA A 395 5.73 3.01 19.69
CA ALA A 395 6.06 2.10 20.78
C ALA A 395 6.80 0.85 20.32
N PHE A 396 7.78 0.39 21.09
CA PHE A 396 8.51 -0.86 20.87
C PHE A 396 9.17 -0.97 19.49
N ASN A 397 9.51 0.14 18.86
CA ASN A 397 10.23 0.13 17.59
C ASN A 397 11.72 -0.16 17.85
N ALA A 398 12.43 -0.75 16.90
CA ALA A 398 13.72 -1.41 17.03
C ALA A 398 13.63 -2.81 17.67
N ASP A 399 14.74 -3.53 17.78
CA ASP A 399 14.76 -4.96 18.14
C ASP A 399 13.85 -5.29 19.33
N PRO A 400 12.84 -6.14 19.15
CA PRO A 400 11.92 -6.51 20.21
C PRO A 400 12.60 -7.28 21.34
N THR A 401 13.82 -7.82 21.15
CA THR A 401 14.57 -8.58 22.14
C THR A 401 15.44 -7.71 23.03
N ASP A 402 15.95 -6.59 22.53
CA ASP A 402 16.90 -5.73 23.24
C ASP A 402 16.25 -4.53 23.96
N GLY A 403 14.94 -4.38 23.84
CA GLY A 403 14.23 -3.27 24.48
C GLY A 403 14.37 -1.94 23.75
N GLY A 404 14.72 -1.98 22.50
CA GLY A 404 15.06 -0.91 21.58
C GLY A 404 14.34 0.42 21.67
N SER A 405 14.90 1.40 20.99
CA SER A 405 14.40 2.77 21.01
C SER A 405 13.15 2.95 20.14
N THR A 406 12.36 3.98 20.42
CA THR A 406 11.22 4.35 19.58
C THR A 406 11.62 5.37 18.49
N GLY A 407 12.86 5.37 18.07
CA GLY A 407 13.54 6.42 17.35
C GLY A 407 12.79 7.12 16.23
N MET A 408 12.94 8.45 16.22
CA MET A 408 12.62 9.31 15.08
C MET A 408 13.89 9.95 14.55
N TYR A 409 14.11 9.92 13.25
CA TYR A 409 15.14 10.71 12.60
C TYR A 409 14.51 11.94 11.97
N LEU A 410 14.90 13.13 12.45
CA LEU A 410 14.43 14.40 11.93
C LEU A 410 15.64 15.17 11.37
N GLY A 411 15.86 15.05 10.08
CA GLY A 411 17.00 15.66 9.39
C GLY A 411 16.91 17.16 9.23
N GLY A 412 17.91 17.74 8.57
CA GLY A 412 17.95 19.17 8.28
C GLY A 412 16.75 19.65 7.47
N GLY A 413 16.27 20.86 7.80
CA GLY A 413 15.15 21.49 7.10
C GLY A 413 13.76 21.08 7.59
N VAL A 414 13.65 20.15 8.55
CA VAL A 414 12.36 19.77 9.13
C VAL A 414 11.81 20.88 10.03
N GLN A 415 10.58 21.30 9.76
CA GLN A 415 9.79 22.17 10.63
C GLN A 415 8.74 21.32 11.31
N LEU A 416 8.95 21.03 12.59
CA LEU A 416 8.12 20.13 13.39
C LEU A 416 7.00 20.88 14.10
N THR A 417 5.78 20.32 14.05
CA THR A 417 4.70 20.57 14.98
C THR A 417 4.27 19.24 15.58
N GLU A 418 4.35 19.09 16.89
CA GLU A 418 3.95 17.83 17.52
C GLU A 418 3.39 18.03 18.93
N HIS A 419 2.38 17.21 19.29
CA HIS A 419 1.75 17.18 20.60
C HIS A 419 0.81 15.98 20.74
N HIS A 420 0.48 15.62 21.97
CA HIS A 420 -0.42 14.50 22.31
C HIS A 420 0.00 13.18 21.68
N ASN A 421 1.30 12.92 21.54
CA ASN A 421 1.81 11.64 21.10
C ASN A 421 2.18 10.77 22.32
N LEU A 422 2.23 9.47 22.14
CA LEU A 422 2.73 8.53 23.13
C LEU A 422 4.02 7.88 22.62
N TYR A 423 5.11 8.08 23.36
CA TYR A 423 6.44 7.54 23.06
C TYR A 423 6.84 6.52 24.12
N TYR A 424 7.04 5.26 23.73
CA TYR A 424 7.40 4.22 24.66
C TYR A 424 8.45 3.24 24.15
N SER A 425 9.46 2.99 24.97
CA SER A 425 10.42 1.90 24.82
C SER A 425 10.57 1.14 26.16
N ARG A 426 10.94 -0.15 26.11
CA ARG A 426 11.10 -0.97 27.34
C ARG A 426 12.31 -0.57 28.17
N ALA A 427 13.43 -0.27 27.52
CA ALA A 427 14.58 0.28 28.20
C ALA A 427 14.34 1.78 28.47
N ASP A 428 15.09 2.40 29.39
CA ASP A 428 15.17 3.86 29.48
C ASP A 428 15.90 4.43 28.26
N GLY A 429 15.75 3.72 27.14
CA GLY A 429 16.43 3.95 25.88
C GLY A 429 15.94 5.18 25.17
N GLU A 430 16.75 5.60 24.26
CA GLU A 430 16.71 6.82 23.50
C GLU A 430 15.47 6.86 22.62
N ILE A 431 14.66 7.88 22.80
CA ILE A 431 13.79 8.36 21.76
C ILE A 431 14.65 9.35 20.99
N THR A 432 15.40 8.82 20.03
CA THR A 432 16.36 9.62 19.32
C THR A 432 15.63 10.54 18.36
N ALA A 433 15.79 11.85 18.53
CA ALA A 433 15.50 12.82 17.48
C ALA A 433 16.83 13.47 17.11
N GLU A 434 17.45 12.99 16.06
CA GLU A 434 18.65 13.63 15.54
C GLU A 434 18.23 14.86 14.75
N PHE A 435 18.48 16.05 15.32
CA PHE A 435 18.32 17.32 14.63
C PHE A 435 19.65 17.73 14.01
N VAL A 436 19.71 17.82 12.70
CA VAL A 436 20.87 18.36 11.98
C VAL A 436 20.95 19.89 12.12
N SER A 437 21.06 20.40 13.34
CA SER A 437 21.33 21.82 13.59
C SER A 437 22.49 22.06 14.56
N GLY A 438 23.49 21.18 14.53
CA GLY A 438 24.74 21.38 15.29
C GLY A 438 24.66 20.98 16.77
N ARG A 439 23.71 20.21 17.15
CA ARG A 439 23.61 19.53 18.43
C ARG A 439 23.15 18.10 18.20
N ASP A 440 23.90 17.11 18.72
CA ASP A 440 23.44 15.75 18.98
C ASP A 440 22.77 15.72 20.34
N PRO A 441 21.47 15.91 20.47
CA PRO A 441 20.79 15.45 21.64
C PRO A 441 19.91 14.30 21.22
N ASP A 442 20.34 13.10 21.54
CA ASP A 442 19.45 11.98 21.71
C ASP A 442 18.55 12.32 22.89
N PHE A 443 17.25 12.47 22.62
CA PHE A 443 16.30 12.65 23.70
C PHE A 443 15.82 11.31 24.18
N THR A 444 15.81 11.14 25.48
CA THR A 444 15.31 9.93 26.12
C THR A 444 13.84 10.09 26.49
N ARG A 445 13.18 8.95 26.75
CA ARG A 445 11.82 8.95 27.31
C ARG A 445 11.72 9.78 28.58
N ALA A 446 12.73 9.72 29.45
CA ALA A 446 12.79 10.53 30.67
C ALA A 446 12.84 12.02 30.37
N GLU A 447 13.54 12.44 29.32
CA GLU A 447 13.62 13.86 28.92
C GLU A 447 12.34 14.38 28.26
N ILE A 448 11.53 13.52 27.68
CA ILE A 448 10.16 13.89 27.30
C ILE A 448 9.30 14.05 28.58
N ALA A 449 9.34 13.08 29.48
CA ALA A 449 8.54 13.08 30.70
C ALA A 449 8.85 14.27 31.63
N ASP A 450 10.11 14.70 31.72
CA ASP A 450 10.52 15.83 32.59
C ASP A 450 10.41 17.21 31.91
N GLY A 451 9.98 17.25 30.64
CA GLY A 451 9.80 18.46 29.85
C GLY A 451 11.07 19.01 29.20
N THR A 452 12.21 18.31 29.27
CA THR A 452 13.45 18.72 28.58
C THR A 452 13.24 18.84 27.08
N TRP A 453 12.54 17.87 26.46
CA TRP A 453 12.10 17.91 25.06
C TRP A 453 11.30 19.17 24.74
N THR A 454 10.25 19.44 25.52
CA THR A 454 9.37 20.60 25.32
C THR A 454 10.11 21.92 25.49
N ASN A 455 11.01 22.00 26.47
CA ASN A 455 11.83 23.20 26.68
C ASN A 455 12.81 23.46 25.54
N PHE A 456 13.32 22.41 24.90
CA PHE A 456 14.28 22.53 23.81
C PHE A 456 13.60 22.84 22.47
N THR A 457 12.53 22.13 22.12
CA THR A 457 11.86 22.22 20.81
C THR A 457 10.72 23.23 20.79
N GLY A 458 10.12 23.56 21.92
CA GLY A 458 8.85 24.26 22.03
C GLY A 458 7.64 23.41 21.65
N GLN A 459 7.84 22.10 21.43
CA GLN A 459 6.83 21.10 21.03
C GLN A 459 6.57 20.11 22.18
N GLY A 460 5.77 19.05 21.97
CA GLY A 460 5.55 17.99 22.95
C GLY A 460 4.58 18.31 24.07
N GLN A 461 3.63 19.21 23.81
CA GLN A 461 2.58 19.46 24.81
C GLN A 461 1.66 18.26 24.93
N ASN A 462 1.49 17.76 26.16
CA ASN A 462 0.65 16.60 26.50
C ASN A 462 1.15 15.26 25.88
N ASP A 463 2.42 15.17 25.56
CA ASP A 463 3.02 13.90 25.20
C ASP A 463 3.08 12.95 26.39
N LEU A 464 2.88 11.67 26.12
CA LEU A 464 2.88 10.60 27.12
C LEU A 464 4.08 9.68 26.92
N THR A 465 4.55 9.10 28.02
CA THR A 465 5.73 8.21 28.02
C THR A 465 5.51 6.90 28.76
N ASP A 466 4.30 6.65 29.24
CA ASP A 466 3.92 5.39 29.86
C ASP A 466 3.59 4.31 28.81
N ALA A 467 3.63 3.03 29.22
CA ALA A 467 3.34 1.93 28.33
C ALA A 467 1.92 2.03 27.74
N PRO A 468 1.75 1.84 26.42
CA PRO A 468 0.44 1.98 25.76
C PRO A 468 -0.57 0.89 26.16
N LEU A 469 -0.16 -0.14 26.88
CA LEU A 469 -0.99 -1.25 27.35
C LEU A 469 -1.86 -1.85 26.23
N PHE A 470 -1.23 -2.29 25.16
CA PHE A 470 -1.90 -3.04 24.11
C PHE A 470 -2.53 -4.33 24.64
N VAL A 471 -3.60 -4.81 24.02
CA VAL A 471 -4.28 -6.06 24.41
C VAL A 471 -3.30 -7.22 24.37
N SER A 472 -2.43 -7.32 23.34
CA SER A 472 -1.29 -8.21 23.34
C SER A 472 -0.14 -7.63 22.52
N GLY A 473 1.09 -7.94 22.95
CA GLY A 473 2.31 -7.60 22.24
C GLY A 473 2.90 -8.80 21.53
N TRP A 474 4.14 -8.62 21.03
CA TRP A 474 4.91 -9.67 20.39
C TRP A 474 4.97 -10.97 21.19
N PRO A 475 4.82 -12.19 20.55
CA PRO A 475 4.68 -12.43 19.11
C PRO A 475 3.24 -12.38 18.58
N GLY A 476 2.23 -12.32 19.40
CA GLY A 476 0.82 -12.27 19.00
C GLY A 476 0.27 -10.85 19.10
N VAL A 477 0.62 -10.00 18.14
CA VAL A 477 0.36 -8.56 18.18
C VAL A 477 -1.13 -8.23 18.02
N ASN A 478 -1.69 -7.55 19.03
CA ASN A 478 -3.00 -6.92 18.99
C ASN A 478 -2.87 -5.52 19.59
N LEU A 479 -2.88 -4.50 18.75
CA LEU A 479 -2.60 -3.12 19.12
C LEU A 479 -3.83 -2.33 19.59
N HIS A 480 -4.96 -2.98 19.85
CA HIS A 480 -6.06 -2.35 20.55
C HIS A 480 -5.64 -2.00 21.99
N LEU A 481 -6.21 -0.94 22.51
CA LEU A 481 -5.92 -0.46 23.86
C LEU A 481 -6.69 -1.25 24.91
N GLN A 482 -6.05 -1.46 26.08
CA GLN A 482 -6.77 -1.88 27.28
C GLN A 482 -7.41 -0.65 27.94
N GLU A 483 -8.49 -0.84 28.70
CA GLU A 483 -9.20 0.22 29.45
C GLU A 483 -8.28 1.13 30.27
N SER A 484 -7.24 0.57 30.84
CA SER A 484 -6.27 1.30 31.68
C SER A 484 -5.10 1.91 30.90
N SER A 485 -5.13 1.89 29.57
CA SER A 485 -4.08 2.50 28.77
C SER A 485 -4.00 4.01 28.99
N PRO A 486 -2.79 4.57 29.13
CA PRO A 486 -2.63 6.02 29.22
C PRO A 486 -3.03 6.75 27.93
N ALA A 487 -3.19 6.04 26.82
CA ALA A 487 -3.64 6.60 25.56
C ALA A 487 -5.15 6.89 25.51
N VAL A 488 -5.94 6.21 26.37
CA VAL A 488 -7.40 6.37 26.41
C VAL A 488 -7.76 7.76 26.91
N ASP A 489 -8.68 8.45 26.21
CA ASP A 489 -9.21 9.78 26.51
C ASP A 489 -8.13 10.90 26.61
N ASN A 490 -6.97 10.74 25.96
CA ASN A 490 -5.87 11.70 26.05
C ASN A 490 -5.42 12.29 24.70
N GLY A 491 -6.18 12.10 23.65
CA GLY A 491 -5.89 12.70 22.34
C GLY A 491 -6.38 14.14 22.22
N SER A 492 -5.78 14.89 21.29
CA SER A 492 -6.24 16.22 20.89
C SER A 492 -7.56 16.11 20.11
N ILE A 493 -8.61 16.73 20.62
CA ILE A 493 -9.93 16.74 19.97
C ILE A 493 -9.91 17.54 18.67
N ALA A 494 -9.08 18.58 18.60
CA ALA A 494 -9.07 19.49 17.46
C ALA A 494 -8.51 18.85 16.18
N ASP A 495 -7.66 17.84 16.36
CA ASP A 495 -6.87 17.26 15.26
C ASP A 495 -7.30 15.83 14.92
N ALA A 496 -8.02 15.16 15.83
CA ALA A 496 -8.43 13.77 15.66
C ALA A 496 -9.38 13.60 14.45
N PRO A 497 -9.17 12.56 13.62
CA PRO A 497 -10.15 12.13 12.64
C PRO A 497 -11.49 11.77 13.32
N ALA A 498 -12.58 11.86 12.57
CA ALA A 498 -13.92 11.57 13.10
C ALA A 498 -14.14 10.09 13.44
N ASP A 499 -13.38 9.22 12.83
CA ASP A 499 -13.43 7.76 12.98
C ASP A 499 -12.05 7.21 13.41
N ASP A 500 -12.02 5.96 13.84
CA ASP A 500 -10.82 5.20 14.18
C ASP A 500 -10.37 4.27 13.02
N ALA A 501 -9.37 3.42 13.25
CA ALA A 501 -8.85 2.48 12.26
C ALA A 501 -9.86 1.40 11.82
N GLU A 502 -10.92 1.16 12.59
CA GLU A 502 -11.99 0.23 12.23
C GLU A 502 -13.23 0.95 11.67
N GLY A 503 -13.16 2.28 11.47
CA GLY A 503 -14.26 3.11 10.99
C GLY A 503 -15.31 3.39 12.05
N ARG A 504 -15.01 3.18 13.33
CA ARG A 504 -15.90 3.55 14.44
C ARG A 504 -15.77 5.04 14.73
N VAL A 505 -16.88 5.69 14.96
CA VAL A 505 -16.88 7.12 15.31
C VAL A 505 -16.18 7.30 16.66
N ARG A 506 -15.15 8.14 16.73
CA ARG A 506 -14.49 8.47 17.99
C ARG A 506 -15.44 9.19 18.92
N ASP A 507 -15.24 9.01 20.21
CA ASP A 507 -16.07 9.70 21.21
C ASP A 507 -15.64 11.17 21.41
N ALA A 508 -16.12 11.82 22.48
CA ALA A 508 -15.85 13.24 22.74
C ALA A 508 -14.43 13.53 23.23
N GLN A 509 -13.71 12.51 23.67
CA GLN A 509 -12.33 12.56 24.16
C GLN A 509 -11.54 11.48 23.42
N PRO A 510 -11.04 11.76 22.20
CA PRO A 510 -10.43 10.75 21.36
C PRO A 510 -9.19 10.15 22.03
N ASP A 511 -8.94 8.88 21.72
CA ASP A 511 -7.74 8.20 22.15
C ASP A 511 -6.52 8.62 21.32
N ILE A 512 -5.35 8.50 21.91
CA ILE A 512 -4.08 8.55 21.19
C ILE A 512 -3.90 7.21 20.45
N GLY A 513 -3.53 7.26 19.18
CA GLY A 513 -3.34 6.09 18.33
C GLY A 513 -4.49 5.81 17.38
N ALA A 514 -4.33 4.72 16.62
CA ALA A 514 -5.23 4.37 15.53
C ALA A 514 -6.60 3.86 16.00
N TYR A 515 -6.64 3.21 17.13
CA TYR A 515 -7.86 2.64 17.70
C TYR A 515 -8.47 3.53 18.77
N GLU A 516 -9.79 3.54 18.82
CA GLU A 516 -10.58 4.04 19.95
C GLU A 516 -10.89 2.87 20.89
N TRP A 517 -10.73 3.05 22.17
CA TRP A 517 -11.13 2.06 23.17
C TRP A 517 -12.65 2.09 23.38
N TRP A 518 -13.26 0.92 23.39
CA TRP A 518 -14.69 0.77 23.65
C TRP A 518 -14.93 -0.28 24.74
N GLU A 519 -15.84 0.03 25.66
CA GLU A 519 -16.30 -1.01 26.56
C GLU A 519 -16.79 -2.24 25.76
N PRO A 520 -16.28 -3.44 26.06
CA PRO A 520 -16.79 -4.64 25.42
C PRO A 520 -18.30 -4.75 25.62
N VAL A 521 -19.09 -4.64 24.56
CA VAL A 521 -20.53 -4.87 24.65
C VAL A 521 -20.74 -6.31 25.07
N ALA A 522 -21.19 -6.53 26.31
CA ALA A 522 -21.56 -7.85 26.77
C ALA A 522 -22.73 -8.36 25.90
N TRP A 523 -22.45 -9.35 25.06
CA TRP A 523 -23.49 -10.02 24.28
C TRP A 523 -24.47 -10.66 25.27
N ILE A 524 -25.62 -10.03 25.49
CA ILE A 524 -26.71 -10.65 26.23
C ILE A 524 -27.31 -11.70 25.28
N TYR A 525 -26.94 -12.96 25.50
CA TYR A 525 -27.56 -14.08 24.82
C TYR A 525 -29.01 -14.17 25.33
N VAL A 526 -29.96 -13.61 24.60
CA VAL A 526 -31.37 -13.83 24.84
C VAL A 526 -31.75 -15.13 24.14
N PRO A 527 -31.95 -16.24 24.86
CA PRO A 527 -32.35 -17.48 24.24
C PRO A 527 -33.77 -17.31 23.65
N LEU A 528 -33.86 -17.31 22.33
CA LEU A 528 -35.15 -17.30 21.63
C LEU A 528 -35.82 -18.67 21.82
N THR A 529 -36.75 -18.77 22.77
CA THR A 529 -37.54 -19.98 22.93
C THR A 529 -38.65 -19.95 21.88
N ILE A 530 -38.45 -20.63 20.75
CA ILE A 530 -39.49 -20.86 19.79
C ILE A 530 -40.43 -21.93 20.39
N ARG A 531 -41.63 -21.53 20.87
CA ARG A 531 -42.70 -22.47 21.18
C ARG A 531 -43.36 -22.88 19.86
N SER A 532 -43.16 -24.14 19.47
CA SER A 532 -43.96 -24.74 18.43
C SER A 532 -45.41 -24.89 18.94
N SER A 533 -46.35 -24.27 18.27
CA SER A 533 -47.79 -24.49 18.41
C SER A 533 -48.22 -25.72 17.67
#